data_bb1823cb581c56b9da0273a3f1be6600
#
_entry.id   bb1823cb581c56b9da0273a3f1be6600
#
_cell.length_a   1.000
_cell.length_b   1.000
_cell.length_c   1.000
_cell.angle_alpha   90.00
_cell.angle_beta   90.00
_cell.angle_gamma   90.00
#
_symmetry.space_group_name_H-M   'P 1'
#
loop_
_entity.id
_entity.type
_entity.pdbx_description
1 polymer ?
#
loop_
_entity_poly.entity_id
_entity_poly.type
_entity_poly.pdbx_seq_one_letter_code
_entity_poly.pdbx_strand_id
1 'polypeptide(L)'
;MGSATSEAPSQRTPLADGAETGLKIVVVGGFGVGKTTLVRSVSEIRPLNTEEVMTTAGQGVDETAGVERKTTTTVAFDFGRISLNQSMVLYLFGAPGQERFWYLWDRLFSGTLGAVVLVDTRRMQDSWYAIDRLEHHRTPFVVAVNRFDDDQSRFSLDEIRQALALGAHVPMVDCDARVRASGKEVLITLVDHLYALALSQERKP
;
A
#
# COMPACT_ATOMS: atom_id res chain seq x y z
N MET A 1 30.49 -39.57 3.87
CA MET A 1 31.02 -38.29 3.42
C MET A 1 29.88 -37.59 2.66
N GLY A 2 29.15 -36.74 3.34
CA GLY A 2 28.07 -35.95 2.78
C GLY A 2 28.46 -34.49 2.83
N SER A 3 28.71 -33.89 1.67
CA SER A 3 29.03 -32.48 1.52
C SER A 3 27.75 -31.67 1.71
N ALA A 4 27.67 -30.91 2.80
CA ALA A 4 26.67 -29.88 2.98
C ALA A 4 27.07 -28.68 2.12
N THR A 5 26.30 -28.41 1.07
CA THR A 5 26.37 -27.17 0.30
C THR A 5 25.80 -26.04 1.16
N SER A 6 26.69 -25.20 1.65
CA SER A 6 26.36 -23.94 2.31
C SER A 6 25.78 -22.98 1.28
N GLU A 7 24.47 -22.70 1.36
CA GLU A 7 23.87 -21.57 0.65
C GLU A 7 24.45 -20.27 1.18
N ALA A 8 25.10 -19.51 0.30
CA ALA A 8 25.60 -18.18 0.61
C ALA A 8 24.44 -17.24 0.97
N PRO A 9 24.58 -16.39 2.00
CA PRO A 9 23.54 -15.42 2.36
C PRO A 9 23.33 -14.45 1.19
N SER A 10 22.06 -14.32 0.73
CA SER A 10 21.66 -13.36 -0.29
C SER A 10 22.14 -11.97 0.11
N GLN A 11 22.91 -11.35 -0.77
CA GLN A 11 23.44 -10.01 -0.59
C GLN A 11 22.28 -9.03 -0.36
N ARG A 12 22.21 -8.48 0.85
CA ARG A 12 21.37 -7.31 1.15
C ARG A 12 21.94 -6.17 0.33
N THR A 13 21.16 -5.63 -0.59
CA THR A 13 21.55 -4.40 -1.29
C THR A 13 21.64 -3.29 -0.21
N PRO A 14 22.83 -2.73 0.06
CA PRO A 14 22.96 -1.65 1.04
C PRO A 14 22.06 -0.47 0.62
N LEU A 15 21.64 0.36 1.60
CA LEU A 15 21.19 1.71 1.29
C LEU A 15 22.30 2.36 0.45
N ALA A 16 21.94 3.00 -0.66
CA ALA A 16 22.91 3.85 -1.35
C ALA A 16 23.44 4.83 -0.30
N ASP A 17 24.76 4.78 -0.04
CA ASP A 17 25.42 5.76 0.83
C ASP A 17 25.13 7.12 0.23
N GLY A 18 24.19 7.91 0.81
CA GLY A 18 23.79 9.21 0.31
C GLY A 18 22.33 9.38 -0.13
N ALA A 19 21.41 8.44 0.16
CA ALA A 19 19.98 8.69 -0.07
C ALA A 19 19.51 9.87 0.80
N GLU A 20 19.43 11.07 0.21
CA GLU A 20 19.06 12.29 0.91
C GLU A 20 17.54 12.47 1.05
N THR A 21 16.75 11.80 0.19
CA THR A 21 15.30 11.97 0.14
C THR A 21 14.57 10.63 0.17
N GLY A 22 13.80 10.42 1.23
CA GLY A 22 12.85 9.30 1.36
C GLY A 22 11.44 9.74 1.00
N LEU A 23 10.83 9.09 0.03
CA LEU A 23 9.43 9.31 -0.37
C LEU A 23 8.57 8.19 0.21
N LYS A 24 7.50 8.54 0.90
CA LYS A 24 6.57 7.58 1.52
C LYS A 24 5.33 7.42 0.66
N ILE A 25 4.98 6.17 0.34
CA ILE A 25 3.74 5.77 -0.31
C ILE A 25 3.03 4.73 0.54
N VAL A 26 1.72 4.86 0.68
CA VAL A 26 0.89 3.89 1.39
C VAL A 26 0.04 3.10 0.39
N VAL A 27 0.00 1.78 0.57
CA VAL A 27 -0.88 0.86 -0.19
C VAL A 27 -2.04 0.47 0.72
N VAL A 28 -3.25 0.85 0.33
CA VAL A 28 -4.50 0.61 1.07
C VAL A 28 -5.46 -0.26 0.27
N GLY A 29 -6.55 -0.68 0.90
CA GLY A 29 -7.61 -1.51 0.30
C GLY A 29 -8.07 -2.61 1.25
N GLY A 30 -9.10 -3.36 0.87
CA GLY A 30 -9.73 -4.40 1.66
C GLY A 30 -8.78 -5.52 2.12
N PHE A 31 -9.26 -6.35 3.03
CA PHE A 31 -8.52 -7.54 3.45
C PHE A 31 -8.39 -8.53 2.29
N GLY A 32 -7.18 -9.05 2.04
CA GLY A 32 -6.92 -10.03 0.98
C GLY A 32 -6.86 -9.46 -0.44
N VAL A 33 -6.97 -8.13 -0.64
CA VAL A 33 -6.97 -7.49 -1.97
C VAL A 33 -5.61 -7.55 -2.70
N GLY A 34 -4.53 -8.00 -2.03
CA GLY A 34 -3.21 -8.16 -2.65
C GLY A 34 -2.16 -7.11 -2.23
N LYS A 35 -2.39 -6.31 -1.18
CA LYS A 35 -1.43 -5.28 -0.72
C LYS A 35 -0.04 -5.84 -0.44
N THR A 36 0.04 -6.89 0.37
CA THR A 36 1.28 -7.62 0.68
C THR A 36 1.97 -8.12 -0.59
N THR A 37 1.18 -8.66 -1.51
CA THR A 37 1.67 -9.18 -2.79
C THR A 37 2.27 -8.06 -3.65
N LEU A 38 1.57 -6.92 -3.78
CA LEU A 38 2.05 -5.77 -4.52
C LEU A 38 3.36 -5.24 -3.93
N VAL A 39 3.41 -4.98 -2.63
CA VAL A 39 4.61 -4.47 -1.96
C VAL A 39 5.79 -5.43 -2.17
N ARG A 40 5.56 -6.74 -2.05
CA ARG A 40 6.60 -7.77 -2.27
C ARG A 40 7.08 -7.84 -3.71
N SER A 41 6.17 -7.74 -4.66
CA SER A 41 6.51 -7.87 -6.09
C SER A 41 7.42 -6.75 -6.59
N VAL A 42 7.26 -5.54 -6.07
CA VAL A 42 8.02 -4.36 -6.50
C VAL A 42 9.25 -4.07 -5.64
N SER A 43 9.27 -4.51 -4.39
CA SER A 43 10.36 -4.25 -3.44
C SER A 43 11.70 -4.81 -3.90
N GLU A 44 12.77 -4.06 -3.64
CA GLU A 44 14.17 -4.46 -3.85
C GLU A 44 14.78 -5.12 -2.61
N ILE A 45 14.12 -4.97 -1.48
CA ILE A 45 14.52 -5.63 -0.24
C ILE A 45 13.51 -6.74 0.08
N ARG A 46 13.95 -7.73 0.87
CA ARG A 46 13.02 -8.68 1.45
C ARG A 46 12.04 -7.90 2.32
N PRO A 47 10.72 -7.98 2.06
CA PRO A 47 9.74 -7.24 2.84
C PRO A 47 9.87 -7.57 4.32
N LEU A 48 9.91 -6.54 5.13
CA LEU A 48 9.90 -6.67 6.58
C LEU A 48 8.42 -6.64 7.01
N ASN A 49 7.99 -7.66 7.73
CA ASN A 49 6.76 -7.55 8.50
C ASN A 49 7.14 -6.80 9.77
N THR A 50 6.81 -5.53 9.84
CA THR A 50 7.01 -4.74 11.05
C THR A 50 5.86 -5.04 12.01
N GLU A 51 6.17 -5.68 13.13
CA GLU A 51 5.24 -5.88 14.21
C GLU A 51 5.29 -4.65 15.12
N GLU A 52 4.24 -3.83 15.13
CA GLU A 52 4.10 -2.75 16.10
C GLU A 52 3.28 -3.24 17.29
N VAL A 53 3.87 -3.18 18.49
CA VAL A 53 3.19 -3.53 19.73
C VAL A 53 2.32 -2.35 20.15
N MET A 54 1.01 -2.54 20.13
CA MET A 54 0.06 -1.51 20.47
C MET A 54 -0.39 -1.59 21.92
N THR A 55 -0.22 -0.50 22.66
CA THR A 55 -0.74 -0.32 23.98
C THR A 55 -2.21 0.13 23.95
N THR A 56 -3.04 -0.52 24.73
CA THR A 56 -4.39 -0.20 25.30
C THR A 56 -5.38 0.76 24.61
N ALA A 57 -5.05 1.48 23.58
CA ALA A 57 -5.99 2.43 22.96
C ALA A 57 -7.13 1.77 22.14
N GLY A 58 -7.08 0.44 21.95
CA GLY A 58 -8.06 -0.33 21.17
C GLY A 58 -8.98 -1.23 22.01
N GLN A 59 -9.02 -1.11 23.30
CA GLN A 59 -9.73 -2.03 24.22
C GLN A 59 -11.28 -1.95 24.19
N GLY A 60 -11.86 -1.17 23.29
CA GLY A 60 -13.33 -1.00 23.22
C GLY A 60 -14.05 -1.93 22.22
N VAL A 61 -13.35 -2.75 21.44
CA VAL A 61 -13.96 -3.45 20.28
C VAL A 61 -13.95 -4.99 20.38
N ASP A 62 -13.12 -5.59 21.22
CA ASP A 62 -13.10 -7.05 21.38
C ASP A 62 -13.61 -7.49 22.76
N GLU A 63 -14.66 -8.31 22.76
CA GLU A 63 -15.10 -9.09 23.94
C GLU A 63 -14.02 -10.10 24.32
N THR A 64 -13.18 -9.74 25.30
CA THR A 64 -12.19 -10.65 25.88
C THR A 64 -12.79 -11.44 27.05
N ALA A 65 -13.76 -12.31 26.79
CA ALA A 65 -14.21 -13.27 27.77
C ALA A 65 -13.17 -14.41 27.87
N GLY A 66 -12.29 -14.36 28.87
CA GLY A 66 -11.56 -15.53 29.35
C GLY A 66 -10.07 -15.63 29.06
N VAL A 67 -9.38 -14.57 28.64
CA VAL A 67 -7.91 -14.57 28.50
C VAL A 67 -7.29 -13.49 29.38
N GLU A 68 -6.36 -13.89 30.26
CA GLU A 68 -5.59 -12.95 31.10
C GLU A 68 -4.97 -11.86 30.23
N ARG A 69 -5.37 -10.63 30.51
CA ARG A 69 -4.88 -9.32 30.06
C ARG A 69 -3.65 -9.31 29.12
N LYS A 70 -3.84 -9.67 27.86
CA LYS A 70 -2.94 -9.13 26.82
C LYS A 70 -3.39 -7.72 26.49
N THR A 71 -2.73 -6.75 27.10
CA THR A 71 -2.95 -5.30 26.88
C THR A 71 -2.30 -4.80 25.57
N THR A 72 -1.75 -5.69 24.74
CA THR A 72 -1.01 -5.33 23.54
C THR A 72 -1.41 -6.23 22.37
N THR A 73 -1.81 -5.62 21.26
CA THR A 73 -2.03 -6.31 19.99
C THR A 73 -0.90 -5.94 19.04
N THR A 74 -0.24 -6.95 18.48
CA THR A 74 0.77 -6.75 17.44
C THR A 74 0.08 -6.58 16.10
N VAL A 75 0.35 -5.47 15.41
CA VAL A 75 -0.14 -5.21 14.05
C VAL A 75 1.03 -5.30 13.09
N ALA A 76 0.90 -6.17 12.10
CA ALA A 76 1.90 -6.32 11.06
C ALA A 76 1.61 -5.36 9.90
N PHE A 77 2.63 -4.61 9.49
CA PHE A 77 2.63 -3.78 8.29
C PHE A 77 3.57 -4.39 7.26
N ASP A 78 3.15 -4.39 6.00
CA ASP A 78 4.08 -4.70 4.93
C ASP A 78 4.97 -3.49 4.67
N PHE A 79 6.28 -3.69 4.62
CA PHE A 79 7.23 -2.66 4.30
C PHE A 79 8.09 -3.09 3.11
N GLY A 80 8.21 -2.22 2.12
CA GLY A 80 9.05 -2.41 0.95
C GLY A 80 9.84 -1.16 0.61
N ARG A 81 10.86 -1.33 -0.24
CA ARG A 81 11.75 -0.25 -0.69
C ARG A 81 12.06 -0.39 -2.17
N ILE A 82 12.10 0.75 -2.86
CA ILE A 82 12.55 0.86 -4.25
C ILE A 82 13.51 2.06 -4.33
N SER A 83 14.70 1.85 -4.86
CA SER A 83 15.63 2.94 -5.18
C SER A 83 15.23 3.54 -6.53
N LEU A 84 14.90 4.81 -6.56
CA LEU A 84 14.56 5.53 -7.80
C LEU A 84 15.82 6.00 -8.52
N ASN A 85 16.80 6.48 -7.75
CA ASN A 85 18.13 6.86 -8.19
C ASN A 85 19.10 6.83 -7.00
N GLN A 86 20.31 7.38 -7.15
CA GLN A 86 21.33 7.38 -6.09
C GLN A 86 20.95 8.19 -4.84
N SER A 87 20.09 9.21 -4.99
CA SER A 87 19.70 10.13 -3.91
C SER A 87 18.25 9.95 -3.43
N MET A 88 17.43 9.14 -4.13
CA MET A 88 16.00 9.09 -3.88
C MET A 88 15.49 7.66 -3.70
N VAL A 89 14.80 7.42 -2.60
CA VAL A 89 14.27 6.12 -2.21
C VAL A 89 12.77 6.22 -1.97
N LEU A 90 12.03 5.27 -2.54
CA LEU A 90 10.60 5.11 -2.31
C LEU A 90 10.36 4.05 -1.23
N TYR A 91 9.70 4.43 -0.16
CA TYR A 91 9.24 3.53 0.90
C TYR A 91 7.77 3.20 0.72
N LEU A 92 7.45 1.92 0.67
CA LEU A 92 6.11 1.40 0.51
C LEU A 92 5.61 0.80 1.82
N PHE A 93 4.43 1.23 2.26
CA PHE A 93 3.78 0.73 3.46
C PHE A 93 2.42 0.13 3.10
N GLY A 94 2.26 -1.17 3.27
CA GLY A 94 0.97 -1.83 3.13
C GLY A 94 0.16 -1.67 4.42
N ALA A 95 -0.96 -0.94 4.35
CA ALA A 95 -1.84 -0.74 5.49
C ALA A 95 -2.61 -2.03 5.84
N PRO A 96 -2.88 -2.32 7.13
CA PRO A 96 -3.73 -3.44 7.50
C PRO A 96 -5.15 -3.24 6.95
N GLY A 97 -5.68 -4.27 6.29
CA GLY A 97 -6.99 -4.20 5.63
C GLY A 97 -8.18 -4.52 6.53
N GLN A 98 -7.95 -4.98 7.77
CA GLN A 98 -9.02 -5.31 8.72
C GLN A 98 -9.55 -4.04 9.39
N GLU A 99 -10.86 -3.90 9.50
CA GLU A 99 -11.54 -2.71 10.05
C GLU A 99 -11.07 -2.32 11.45
N ARG A 100 -10.85 -3.30 12.30
CA ARG A 100 -10.34 -3.08 13.67
C ARG A 100 -9.00 -2.35 13.74
N PHE A 101 -8.28 -2.24 12.62
CA PHE A 101 -6.99 -1.55 12.53
C PHE A 101 -7.05 -0.22 11.77
N TRP A 102 -8.21 0.21 11.32
CA TRP A 102 -8.35 1.43 10.52
C TRP A 102 -7.93 2.70 11.27
N TYR A 103 -8.03 2.71 12.59
CA TYR A 103 -7.56 3.82 13.44
C TYR A 103 -6.04 4.11 13.30
N LEU A 104 -5.26 3.15 12.76
CA LEU A 104 -3.84 3.34 12.47
C LEU A 104 -3.58 4.12 11.19
N TRP A 105 -4.57 4.19 10.31
CA TRP A 105 -4.39 4.78 8.99
C TRP A 105 -4.06 6.26 9.07
N ASP A 106 -4.61 7.01 10.01
CA ASP A 106 -4.31 8.43 10.20
C ASP A 106 -2.82 8.67 10.45
N ARG A 107 -2.18 7.79 11.24
CA ARG A 107 -0.73 7.83 11.45
C ARG A 107 0.04 7.41 10.22
N LEU A 108 -0.47 6.44 9.47
CA LEU A 108 0.16 6.01 8.22
C LEU A 108 0.11 7.10 7.16
N PHE A 109 -0.99 7.86 7.08
CA PHE A 109 -1.13 8.94 6.11
C PHE A 109 -0.26 10.16 6.44
N SER A 110 0.13 10.35 7.68
CA SER A 110 1.05 11.43 8.05
C SER A 110 2.38 11.31 7.30
N GLY A 111 2.77 12.38 6.59
CA GLY A 111 4.00 12.42 5.80
C GLY A 111 3.97 11.53 4.55
N THR A 112 2.79 11.04 4.13
CA THR A 112 2.63 10.27 2.90
C THR A 112 2.56 11.23 1.71
N LEU A 113 3.36 10.94 0.67
CA LEU A 113 3.36 11.70 -0.57
C LEU A 113 2.10 11.40 -1.39
N GLY A 114 1.68 10.14 -1.40
CA GLY A 114 0.49 9.66 -2.08
C GLY A 114 0.17 8.22 -1.72
N ALA A 115 -0.96 7.71 -2.22
CA ALA A 115 -1.41 6.38 -1.92
C ALA A 115 -1.83 5.57 -3.16
N VAL A 116 -1.74 4.24 -3.06
CA VAL A 116 -2.31 3.29 -3.99
C VAL A 116 -3.52 2.63 -3.32
N VAL A 117 -4.70 2.78 -3.89
CA VAL A 117 -5.89 2.03 -3.48
C VAL A 117 -6.00 0.78 -4.35
N LEU A 118 -5.74 -0.40 -3.77
CA LEU A 118 -6.01 -1.66 -4.44
C LEU A 118 -7.49 -2.01 -4.33
N VAL A 119 -8.12 -2.31 -5.46
CA VAL A 119 -9.53 -2.67 -5.59
C VAL A 119 -9.66 -4.11 -6.09
N ASP A 120 -10.54 -4.87 -5.44
CA ASP A 120 -11.01 -6.18 -5.88
C ASP A 120 -12.45 -6.03 -6.40
N THR A 121 -12.66 -6.26 -7.69
CA THR A 121 -13.98 -6.11 -8.34
C THR A 121 -15.04 -7.03 -7.75
N ARG A 122 -14.65 -8.12 -7.11
CA ARG A 122 -15.56 -9.05 -6.43
C ARG A 122 -16.10 -8.49 -5.11
N ARG A 123 -15.41 -7.48 -4.53
CA ARG A 123 -15.70 -6.87 -3.23
C ARG A 123 -15.37 -5.38 -3.21
N MET A 124 -15.88 -4.62 -4.18
CA MET A 124 -15.56 -3.20 -4.35
C MET A 124 -15.88 -2.35 -3.12
N GLN A 125 -16.92 -2.73 -2.36
CA GLN A 125 -17.32 -2.04 -1.13
C GLN A 125 -16.21 -1.96 -0.09
N ASP A 126 -15.28 -2.93 -0.06
CA ASP A 126 -14.15 -2.95 0.88
C ASP A 126 -13.15 -1.80 0.62
N SER A 127 -13.28 -1.11 -0.53
CA SER A 127 -12.41 0.01 -0.91
C SER A 127 -12.98 1.37 -0.52
N TRP A 128 -14.28 1.48 -0.24
CA TRP A 128 -14.93 2.77 0.01
C TRP A 128 -14.33 3.50 1.21
N TYR A 129 -14.09 2.81 2.30
CA TYR A 129 -13.48 3.44 3.48
C TYR A 129 -12.08 4.00 3.18
N ALA A 130 -11.29 3.26 2.40
CA ALA A 130 -9.95 3.71 2.01
C ALA A 130 -10.00 4.99 1.18
N ILE A 131 -10.92 5.05 0.22
CA ILE A 131 -11.13 6.20 -0.66
C ILE A 131 -11.59 7.41 0.16
N ASP A 132 -12.63 7.25 0.98
CA ASP A 132 -13.18 8.30 1.83
C ASP A 132 -12.10 8.91 2.76
N ARG A 133 -11.28 8.06 3.39
CA ARG A 133 -10.18 8.52 4.27
C ARG A 133 -9.12 9.30 3.50
N LEU A 134 -8.73 8.86 2.30
CA LEU A 134 -7.74 9.56 1.49
C LEU A 134 -8.27 10.90 0.99
N GLU A 135 -9.54 10.98 0.57
CA GLU A 135 -10.21 12.22 0.20
C GLU A 135 -10.31 13.19 1.39
N HIS A 136 -10.70 12.68 2.57
CA HIS A 136 -10.76 13.47 3.80
C HIS A 136 -9.41 14.09 4.16
N HIS A 137 -8.33 13.31 4.07
CA HIS A 137 -6.96 13.77 4.31
C HIS A 137 -6.36 14.56 3.15
N ARG A 138 -7.06 14.69 2.03
CA ARG A 138 -6.56 15.30 0.79
C ARG A 138 -5.24 14.67 0.34
N THR A 139 -5.06 13.39 0.60
CA THR A 139 -3.89 12.63 0.14
C THR A 139 -4.11 12.22 -1.31
N PRO A 140 -3.27 12.62 -2.26
CA PRO A 140 -3.38 12.18 -3.64
C PRO A 140 -3.28 10.66 -3.75
N PHE A 141 -4.06 10.05 -4.64
CA PHE A 141 -4.03 8.61 -4.81
C PHE A 141 -4.38 8.18 -6.24
N VAL A 142 -3.99 6.96 -6.56
CA VAL A 142 -4.43 6.24 -7.76
C VAL A 142 -5.19 4.99 -7.34
N VAL A 143 -6.10 4.55 -8.19
CA VAL A 143 -6.82 3.29 -8.00
C VAL A 143 -6.21 2.22 -8.91
N ALA A 144 -5.77 1.12 -8.32
CA ALA A 144 -5.24 -0.04 -9.03
C ALA A 144 -6.24 -1.20 -8.89
N VAL A 145 -6.86 -1.58 -10.00
CA VAL A 145 -7.82 -2.69 -10.04
C VAL A 145 -7.06 -3.99 -10.14
N ASN A 146 -6.96 -4.74 -9.03
CA ASN A 146 -6.22 -6.00 -9.01
C ASN A 146 -7.02 -7.11 -9.66
N ARG A 147 -6.50 -7.66 -10.74
CA ARG A 147 -7.12 -8.75 -11.50
C ARG A 147 -6.72 -10.10 -10.93
N PHE A 148 -7.72 -10.89 -10.55
CA PHE A 148 -7.54 -12.26 -10.06
C PHE A 148 -7.90 -13.25 -11.17
N ASP A 149 -7.27 -14.44 -11.14
CA ASP A 149 -7.50 -15.48 -12.17
C ASP A 149 -8.93 -16.00 -12.19
N ASP A 150 -9.60 -15.97 -11.05
CA ASP A 150 -10.98 -16.39 -10.85
C ASP A 150 -12.01 -15.26 -11.03
N ASP A 151 -11.56 -14.04 -11.37
CA ASP A 151 -12.44 -12.92 -11.66
C ASP A 151 -13.08 -13.07 -13.05
N GLN A 152 -14.31 -13.56 -13.08
CA GLN A 152 -15.11 -13.67 -14.29
C GLN A 152 -15.77 -12.33 -14.68
N SER A 153 -15.79 -11.37 -13.78
CA SER A 153 -16.40 -10.06 -13.96
C SER A 153 -15.41 -9.10 -14.61
N ARG A 154 -15.51 -8.93 -15.92
CA ARG A 154 -14.64 -7.99 -16.66
C ARG A 154 -15.28 -6.61 -16.74
N PHE A 155 -15.47 -5.96 -15.60
CA PHE A 155 -15.87 -4.56 -15.60
C PHE A 155 -14.75 -3.70 -16.22
N SER A 156 -15.14 -2.73 -17.04
CA SER A 156 -14.24 -1.69 -17.53
C SER A 156 -13.83 -0.75 -16.40
N LEU A 157 -12.72 -0.02 -16.58
CA LEU A 157 -12.31 0.98 -15.59
C LEU A 157 -13.36 2.08 -15.42
N ASP A 158 -14.12 2.42 -16.45
CA ASP A 158 -15.21 3.42 -16.38
C ASP A 158 -16.38 2.95 -15.52
N GLU A 159 -16.80 1.68 -15.66
CA GLU A 159 -17.83 1.09 -14.80
C GLU A 159 -17.39 1.05 -13.34
N ILE A 160 -16.14 0.68 -13.10
CA ILE A 160 -15.56 0.65 -11.74
C ILE A 160 -15.47 2.07 -11.17
N ARG A 161 -15.07 3.07 -11.97
CA ARG A 161 -15.05 4.48 -11.59
C ARG A 161 -16.43 4.96 -11.14
N GLN A 162 -17.46 4.63 -11.89
CA GLN A 162 -18.84 5.00 -11.55
C GLN A 162 -19.30 4.31 -10.26
N ALA A 163 -19.01 3.01 -10.11
CA ALA A 163 -19.39 2.24 -8.92
C ALA A 163 -18.69 2.75 -7.64
N LEU A 164 -17.44 3.23 -7.76
CA LEU A 164 -16.68 3.81 -6.65
C LEU A 164 -16.91 5.32 -6.48
N ALA A 165 -17.79 5.94 -7.29
CA ALA A 165 -18.07 7.38 -7.30
C ALA A 165 -16.81 8.26 -7.43
N LEU A 166 -15.80 7.81 -8.17
CA LEU A 166 -14.51 8.50 -8.29
C LEU A 166 -14.56 9.65 -9.28
N GLY A 167 -14.00 10.79 -8.90
CA GLY A 167 -13.81 11.92 -9.80
C GLY A 167 -12.91 11.58 -11.00
N ALA A 168 -13.12 12.25 -12.13
CA ALA A 168 -12.35 12.02 -13.36
C ALA A 168 -10.84 12.30 -13.19
N HIS A 169 -10.46 13.09 -12.19
CA HIS A 169 -9.07 13.44 -11.90
C HIS A 169 -8.28 12.33 -11.18
N VAL A 170 -8.95 11.32 -10.64
CA VAL A 170 -8.29 10.18 -9.99
C VAL A 170 -7.85 9.19 -11.05
N PRO A 171 -6.53 8.93 -11.23
CA PRO A 171 -6.09 7.93 -12.19
C PRO A 171 -6.50 6.52 -11.77
N MET A 172 -6.80 5.71 -12.78
CA MET A 172 -7.11 4.29 -12.57
C MET A 172 -6.31 3.44 -13.55
N VAL A 173 -5.84 2.29 -13.08
CA VAL A 173 -5.03 1.35 -13.86
C VAL A 173 -5.37 -0.08 -13.49
N ASP A 174 -5.33 -0.97 -14.47
CA ASP A 174 -5.38 -2.42 -14.23
C ASP A 174 -4.07 -2.89 -13.58
N CYS A 175 -4.18 -3.84 -12.65
CA CYS A 175 -3.04 -4.35 -11.92
C CYS A 175 -3.14 -5.88 -11.78
N ASP A 176 -2.01 -6.56 -11.94
CA ASP A 176 -1.77 -7.87 -11.34
C ASP A 176 -0.69 -7.70 -10.27
N ALA A 177 -1.08 -7.73 -9.01
CA ALA A 177 -0.17 -7.49 -7.88
C ALA A 177 0.99 -8.51 -7.81
N ARG A 178 0.87 -9.66 -8.46
CA ARG A 178 1.89 -10.71 -8.52
C ARG A 178 3.00 -10.37 -9.53
N VAL A 179 2.70 -9.53 -10.51
CA VAL A 179 3.59 -9.21 -11.62
C VAL A 179 4.33 -7.91 -11.35
N ARG A 180 5.66 -8.00 -11.20
CA ARG A 180 6.51 -6.83 -10.89
C ARG A 180 6.33 -5.65 -11.88
N ALA A 181 6.22 -5.95 -13.18
CA ALA A 181 6.03 -4.92 -14.20
C ALA A 181 4.70 -4.18 -13.99
N SER A 182 3.62 -4.92 -13.72
CA SER A 182 2.31 -4.34 -13.43
C SER A 182 2.32 -3.48 -12.15
N GLY A 183 2.96 -3.97 -11.08
CA GLY A 183 3.12 -3.18 -9.86
C GLY A 183 3.95 -1.90 -10.06
N LYS A 184 4.98 -1.93 -10.91
CA LYS A 184 5.74 -0.73 -11.28
C LYS A 184 4.89 0.27 -12.05
N GLU A 185 4.03 -0.19 -12.97
CA GLU A 185 3.11 0.67 -13.73
C GLU A 185 2.17 1.45 -12.80
N VAL A 186 1.63 0.80 -11.77
CA VAL A 186 0.83 1.46 -10.73
C VAL A 186 1.61 2.58 -10.05
N LEU A 187 2.87 2.34 -9.69
CA LEU A 187 3.71 3.34 -9.01
C LEU A 187 4.09 4.49 -9.96
N ILE A 188 4.36 4.21 -11.22
CA ILE A 188 4.62 5.23 -12.25
C ILE A 188 3.38 6.11 -12.41
N THR A 189 2.19 5.52 -12.56
CA THR A 189 0.92 6.24 -12.64
C THR A 189 0.71 7.18 -11.44
N LEU A 190 1.04 6.73 -10.23
CA LEU A 190 0.97 7.57 -9.04
C LEU A 190 1.98 8.72 -9.09
N VAL A 191 3.24 8.46 -9.45
CA VAL A 191 4.29 9.51 -9.52
C VAL A 191 3.93 10.56 -10.57
N ASP A 192 3.45 10.15 -11.74
CA ASP A 192 3.01 11.07 -12.80
C ASP A 192 1.84 11.93 -12.33
N HIS A 193 0.90 11.34 -11.61
CA HIS A 193 -0.22 12.08 -11.02
C HIS A 193 0.25 13.13 -10.01
N LEU A 194 1.15 12.76 -9.10
CA LEU A 194 1.73 13.64 -8.10
C LEU A 194 2.48 14.81 -8.76
N TYR A 195 3.25 14.50 -9.80
CA TYR A 195 3.99 15.50 -10.56
C TYR A 195 3.04 16.51 -11.26
N ALA A 196 1.97 16.01 -11.90
CA ALA A 196 0.97 16.86 -12.52
C ALA A 196 0.27 17.78 -11.51
N LEU A 197 -0.03 17.28 -10.31
CA LEU A 197 -0.61 18.07 -9.22
C LEU A 197 0.35 19.15 -8.74
N ALA A 198 1.64 18.86 -8.57
CA ALA A 198 2.66 19.83 -8.15
C ALA A 198 2.77 20.97 -9.16
N LEU A 199 2.87 20.65 -10.46
CA LEU A 199 2.91 21.67 -11.52
C LEU A 199 1.65 22.54 -11.57
N SER A 200 0.48 21.98 -11.25
CA SER A 200 -0.77 22.73 -11.21
C SER A 200 -0.86 23.71 -10.06
N GLN A 201 -0.19 23.41 -8.93
CA GLN A 201 -0.13 24.30 -7.76
C GLN A 201 0.83 25.48 -7.99
N GLU A 202 1.96 25.26 -8.65
CA GLU A 202 2.93 26.31 -8.99
C GLU A 202 2.38 27.34 -9.99
N ARG A 203 1.37 26.97 -10.79
CA ARG A 203 0.74 27.84 -11.79
C ARG A 203 -0.42 28.67 -11.26
N LYS A 204 -0.81 28.49 -10.00
CA LYS A 204 -1.82 29.36 -9.38
C LYS A 204 -1.12 30.64 -8.91
N PRO A 205 -1.51 31.83 -9.44
CA PRO A 205 -0.92 33.11 -9.07
C PRO A 205 -1.15 33.48 -7.60
#